data_f4974c41689e8ab8e1e0e7d35efe3823
#
_entry.id   f4974c41689e8ab8e1e0e7d35efe3823
#
_cell.length_a   1.000
_cell.length_b   1.000
_cell.length_c   1.000
_cell.angle_alpha   90.00
_cell.angle_beta   90.00
_cell.angle_gamma   90.00
#
_symmetry.space_group_name_H-M   'P 1'
#
loop_
_entity.id
_entity.type
_entity.pdbx_description
1 polymer ?
#
loop_
_entity_poly.entity_id
_entity_poly.type
_entity_poly.pdbx_seq_one_letter_code
_entity_poly.pdbx_strand_id
1 'polypeptide(L)'
;MSRMASSGCGPKARKAVTPAGMKIIFALLCKPELAGMGYRQIGVAAQVALGAVGPVLQDLETRGFLRRRAQGTATLENVEELLGDWVVQYPAILRPKLNGRRYAGDRKRFLDLDLKPLGAYWGGEVAAERLTGYLKAEDLLVYTRGEVKELLIQGRMRLAADGDTEVLDAFWNPELDHTEKPLAPPLLVYADLMMTGDTRNLETAKILYEQYLQPATAAR
;
A
#
# COMPACT_ATOMS: atom_id res chain seq x y z
N MET A 1 52.66 -22.08 -2.93
CA MET A 1 51.76 -21.19 -3.73
C MET A 1 50.35 -21.59 -3.45
N SER A 2 49.75 -20.99 -2.39
CA SER A 2 48.35 -21.22 -2.01
C SER A 2 47.45 -20.15 -2.66
N ARG A 3 46.51 -20.58 -3.51
CA ARG A 3 45.46 -19.71 -4.04
C ARG A 3 44.37 -19.57 -2.99
N MET A 4 44.26 -18.40 -2.40
CA MET A 4 43.09 -18.00 -1.65
C MET A 4 41.94 -17.68 -2.66
N ALA A 5 40.90 -18.50 -2.65
CA ALA A 5 39.68 -18.23 -3.35
C ALA A 5 38.86 -17.22 -2.50
N SER A 6 38.81 -15.97 -2.91
CA SER A 6 37.88 -14.98 -2.37
C SER A 6 36.50 -15.28 -2.92
N SER A 7 35.62 -15.91 -2.13
CA SER A 7 34.19 -16.00 -2.40
C SER A 7 33.57 -14.64 -2.16
N GLY A 8 33.46 -13.85 -3.23
CA GLY A 8 32.68 -12.61 -3.23
C GLY A 8 31.20 -12.93 -3.10
N CYS A 9 30.66 -12.87 -1.89
CA CYS A 9 29.23 -12.83 -1.65
C CYS A 9 28.75 -11.41 -2.00
N GLY A 10 28.32 -11.22 -3.25
CA GLY A 10 27.61 -9.99 -3.63
C GLY A 10 26.35 -9.83 -2.78
N PRO A 11 25.90 -8.60 -2.54
CA PRO A 11 24.72 -8.37 -1.71
C PRO A 11 23.52 -9.14 -2.29
N LYS A 12 23.00 -10.13 -1.56
CA LYS A 12 21.79 -10.85 -1.95
C LYS A 12 20.67 -9.83 -2.13
N ALA A 13 20.03 -9.83 -3.32
CA ALA A 13 18.92 -8.93 -3.61
C ALA A 13 17.87 -9.02 -2.48
N ARG A 14 17.53 -7.89 -1.90
CA ARG A 14 16.56 -7.81 -0.80
C ARG A 14 15.20 -8.30 -1.28
N LYS A 15 14.68 -9.39 -0.74
CA LYS A 15 13.42 -10.00 -1.14
C LYS A 15 12.19 -9.15 -0.75
N ALA A 16 12.32 -8.36 0.30
CA ALA A 16 11.33 -7.36 0.69
C ALA A 16 11.14 -6.26 -0.37
N VAL A 17 12.18 -5.93 -1.15
CA VAL A 17 12.18 -4.87 -2.18
C VAL A 17 11.80 -5.44 -3.55
N THR A 18 10.66 -6.12 -3.60
CA THR A 18 10.02 -6.63 -4.83
C THR A 18 8.53 -6.30 -4.77
N PRO A 19 7.80 -6.25 -5.90
CA PRO A 19 6.35 -6.01 -5.85
C PRO A 19 5.61 -6.98 -4.91
N ALA A 20 5.97 -8.26 -4.92
CA ALA A 20 5.39 -9.24 -4.00
C ALA A 20 5.79 -8.98 -2.53
N GLY A 21 7.06 -8.62 -2.28
CA GLY A 21 7.53 -8.24 -0.94
C GLY A 21 6.82 -7.01 -0.41
N MET A 22 6.66 -5.98 -1.25
CA MET A 22 5.92 -4.76 -0.91
C MET A 22 4.46 -5.06 -0.53
N LYS A 23 3.78 -5.97 -1.25
CA LYS A 23 2.41 -6.41 -0.91
C LYS A 23 2.36 -7.17 0.42
N ILE A 24 3.35 -8.03 0.70
CA ILE A 24 3.44 -8.76 1.98
C ILE A 24 3.65 -7.78 3.13
N ILE A 25 4.61 -6.85 3.00
CA ILE A 25 4.87 -5.85 4.04
C ILE A 25 3.64 -4.99 4.28
N PHE A 26 2.96 -4.54 3.22
CA PHE A 26 1.72 -3.80 3.33
C PHE A 26 0.66 -4.55 4.15
N ALA A 27 0.43 -5.83 3.84
CA ALA A 27 -0.52 -6.65 4.58
C ALA A 27 -0.14 -6.79 6.07
N LEU A 28 1.14 -6.99 6.36
CA LEU A 28 1.66 -7.08 7.73
C LEU A 28 1.56 -5.75 8.48
N LEU A 29 1.74 -4.61 7.82
CA LEU A 29 1.59 -3.29 8.43
C LEU A 29 0.12 -2.94 8.69
N CYS A 30 -0.79 -3.29 7.77
CA CYS A 30 -2.22 -3.08 7.95
C CYS A 30 -2.83 -4.03 9.01
N LYS A 31 -2.32 -5.26 9.12
CA LYS A 31 -2.82 -6.33 9.99
C LYS A 31 -1.67 -7.08 10.64
N PRO A 32 -1.05 -6.51 11.69
CA PRO A 32 0.18 -7.04 12.29
C PRO A 32 0.10 -8.46 12.84
N GLU A 33 -1.09 -8.90 13.25
CA GLU A 33 -1.32 -10.28 13.69
C GLU A 33 -1.05 -11.33 12.61
N LEU A 34 -1.07 -10.94 11.33
CA LEU A 34 -0.68 -11.82 10.23
C LEU A 34 0.75 -12.35 10.38
N ALA A 35 1.65 -11.61 11.04
CA ALA A 35 3.03 -12.06 11.28
C ALA A 35 3.10 -13.38 12.05
N GLY A 36 2.14 -13.64 12.94
CA GLY A 36 2.02 -14.89 13.71
C GLY A 36 1.26 -16.00 13.00
N MET A 37 0.73 -15.75 11.79
CA MET A 37 -0.08 -16.70 11.05
C MET A 37 0.76 -17.56 10.10
N GLY A 38 0.14 -18.62 9.55
CA GLY A 38 0.79 -19.49 8.56
C GLY A 38 1.01 -18.78 7.21
N TYR A 39 2.04 -19.20 6.49
CA TYR A 39 2.42 -18.62 5.19
C TYR A 39 1.27 -18.55 4.17
N ARG A 40 0.35 -19.53 4.19
CA ARG A 40 -0.82 -19.52 3.31
C ARG A 40 -1.75 -18.36 3.61
N GLN A 41 -1.99 -18.07 4.88
CA GLN A 41 -2.84 -16.95 5.31
C GLN A 41 -2.22 -15.60 4.94
N ILE A 42 -0.91 -15.43 5.15
CA ILE A 42 -0.17 -14.24 4.73
C ILE A 42 -0.24 -14.08 3.21
N GLY A 43 -0.03 -15.17 2.44
CA GLY A 43 -0.10 -15.13 0.98
C GLY A 43 -1.47 -14.72 0.45
N VAL A 44 -2.55 -15.21 1.06
CA VAL A 44 -3.93 -14.82 0.74
C VAL A 44 -4.17 -13.35 1.07
N ALA A 45 -3.81 -12.90 2.27
CA ALA A 45 -3.99 -11.51 2.70
C ALA A 45 -3.21 -10.52 1.81
N ALA A 46 -1.98 -10.88 1.42
CA ALA A 46 -1.14 -10.07 0.53
C ALA A 46 -1.42 -10.25 -0.97
N GLN A 47 -2.31 -11.18 -1.36
CA GLN A 47 -2.59 -11.55 -2.75
C GLN A 47 -1.32 -11.90 -3.55
N VAL A 48 -0.48 -12.76 -2.98
CA VAL A 48 0.76 -13.22 -3.61
C VAL A 48 0.88 -14.75 -3.60
N ALA A 49 1.72 -15.30 -4.49
CA ALA A 49 2.02 -16.72 -4.49
C ALA A 49 2.67 -17.16 -3.17
N LEU A 50 2.30 -18.33 -2.66
CA LEU A 50 2.81 -18.90 -1.40
C LEU A 50 4.34 -18.91 -1.31
N GLY A 51 5.01 -19.23 -2.43
CA GLY A 51 6.48 -19.27 -2.50
C GLY A 51 7.20 -17.93 -2.27
N ALA A 52 6.48 -16.80 -2.39
CA ALA A 52 7.04 -15.49 -2.14
C ALA A 52 7.13 -15.16 -0.63
N VAL A 53 6.27 -15.77 0.20
CA VAL A 53 6.13 -15.39 1.61
C VAL A 53 7.38 -15.73 2.43
N GLY A 54 7.84 -16.98 2.38
CA GLY A 54 8.98 -17.44 3.18
C GLY A 54 10.25 -16.59 3.00
N PRO A 55 10.72 -16.36 1.76
CA PRO A 55 11.90 -15.52 1.51
C PRO A 55 11.75 -14.08 2.01
N VAL A 56 10.54 -13.49 1.95
CA VAL A 56 10.30 -12.12 2.45
C VAL A 56 10.33 -12.08 3.97
N LEU A 57 9.67 -13.03 4.65
CA LEU A 57 9.71 -13.09 6.11
C LEU A 57 11.13 -13.33 6.64
N GLN A 58 11.92 -14.15 5.95
CA GLN A 58 13.34 -14.35 6.29
C GLN A 58 14.18 -13.08 6.12
N ASP A 59 13.91 -12.30 5.07
CA ASP A 59 14.56 -11.00 4.86
C ASP A 59 14.18 -10.01 5.97
N LEU A 60 12.92 -9.93 6.36
CA LEU A 60 12.45 -9.10 7.47
C LEU A 60 13.06 -9.53 8.82
N GLU A 61 13.17 -10.83 9.07
CA GLU A 61 13.81 -11.37 10.27
C GLU A 61 15.31 -11.01 10.32
N THR A 62 16.01 -11.17 9.20
CA THR A 62 17.44 -10.81 9.09
C THR A 62 17.69 -9.32 9.33
N ARG A 63 16.73 -8.47 8.96
CA ARG A 63 16.79 -7.01 9.13
C ARG A 63 16.26 -6.53 10.49
N GLY A 64 15.76 -7.44 11.35
CA GLY A 64 15.26 -7.10 12.68
C GLY A 64 13.83 -6.55 12.69
N PHE A 65 13.07 -6.68 11.59
CA PHE A 65 11.67 -6.28 11.52
C PHE A 65 10.68 -7.38 11.89
N LEU A 66 11.16 -8.62 12.01
CA LEU A 66 10.36 -9.76 12.42
C LEU A 66 11.11 -10.56 13.48
N ARG A 67 10.45 -10.86 14.60
CA ARG A 67 10.99 -11.73 15.65
C ARG A 67 10.15 -12.98 15.78
N ARG A 68 10.78 -14.16 15.63
CA ARG A 68 10.12 -15.44 15.96
C ARG A 68 10.27 -15.76 17.43
N ARG A 69 9.19 -16.22 18.04
CA ARG A 69 9.15 -16.69 19.41
C ARG A 69 9.23 -18.23 19.48
N ALA A 70 9.65 -18.76 20.61
CA ALA A 70 9.84 -20.20 20.81
C ALA A 70 8.63 -21.09 20.53
N GLN A 71 7.42 -20.53 20.56
CA GLN A 71 6.16 -21.24 20.28
C GLN A 71 5.71 -21.15 18.80
N GLY A 72 6.60 -20.74 17.89
CA GLY A 72 6.29 -20.63 16.46
C GLY A 72 5.52 -19.38 16.04
N THR A 73 5.12 -18.53 16.99
CA THR A 73 4.51 -17.23 16.70
C THR A 73 5.59 -16.22 16.30
N ALA A 74 5.26 -15.32 15.38
CA ALA A 74 6.15 -14.22 15.00
C ALA A 74 5.44 -12.87 15.24
N THR A 75 6.22 -11.85 15.58
CA THR A 75 5.76 -10.48 15.79
C THR A 75 6.59 -9.53 14.96
N LEU A 76 5.96 -8.44 14.48
CA LEU A 76 6.70 -7.33 13.88
C LEU A 76 7.43 -6.54 14.98
N GLU A 77 8.61 -6.08 14.65
CA GLU A 77 9.43 -5.18 15.47
C GLU A 77 9.78 -3.95 14.63
N ASN A 78 10.14 -2.84 15.26
CA ASN A 78 10.54 -1.60 14.58
C ASN A 78 9.55 -1.18 13.48
N VAL A 79 8.25 -1.25 13.80
CA VAL A 79 7.15 -1.08 12.83
C VAL A 79 7.18 0.29 12.16
N GLU A 80 7.54 1.34 12.90
CA GLU A 80 7.64 2.70 12.36
C GLU A 80 8.74 2.80 11.29
N GLU A 81 9.91 2.20 11.52
CA GLU A 81 11.00 2.15 10.55
C GLU A 81 10.59 1.33 9.31
N LEU A 82 9.94 0.17 9.51
CA LEU A 82 9.45 -0.66 8.41
C LEU A 82 8.40 0.08 7.57
N LEU A 83 7.50 0.84 8.21
CA LEU A 83 6.51 1.69 7.54
C LEU A 83 7.22 2.76 6.71
N GLY A 84 8.17 3.48 7.29
CA GLY A 84 8.97 4.48 6.59
C GLY A 84 9.69 3.91 5.38
N ASP A 85 10.36 2.75 5.53
CA ASP A 85 11.02 2.02 4.44
C ASP A 85 10.02 1.67 3.32
N TRP A 86 8.82 1.20 3.69
CA TRP A 86 7.79 0.84 2.72
C TRP A 86 7.30 2.06 1.94
N VAL A 87 6.99 3.15 2.62
CA VAL A 87 6.50 4.41 1.99
C VAL A 87 7.50 4.96 1.00
N VAL A 88 8.80 4.99 1.35
CA VAL A 88 9.87 5.47 0.46
C VAL A 88 10.00 4.61 -0.80
N GLN A 89 9.79 3.30 -0.69
CA GLN A 89 9.97 2.36 -1.81
C GLN A 89 8.71 2.19 -2.66
N TYR A 90 7.53 2.50 -2.14
CA TYR A 90 6.26 2.31 -2.82
C TYR A 90 6.19 2.96 -4.21
N PRO A 91 6.59 4.23 -4.41
CA PRO A 91 6.52 4.90 -5.71
C PRO A 91 7.38 4.23 -6.80
N ALA A 92 8.52 3.66 -6.42
CA ALA A 92 9.47 3.07 -7.37
C ALA A 92 9.19 1.58 -7.65
N ILE A 93 8.71 0.83 -6.66
CA ILE A 93 8.65 -0.64 -6.74
C ILE A 93 7.23 -1.16 -7.04
N LEU A 94 6.23 -0.70 -6.29
CA LEU A 94 4.88 -1.27 -6.38
C LEU A 94 3.95 -0.44 -7.27
N ARG A 95 3.90 0.88 -7.07
CA ARG A 95 2.98 1.76 -7.79
C ARG A 95 3.05 1.66 -9.31
N PRO A 96 4.23 1.56 -9.97
CA PRO A 96 4.33 1.41 -11.43
C PRO A 96 3.75 0.08 -11.96
N LYS A 97 3.48 -0.88 -11.08
CA LYS A 97 2.89 -2.19 -11.41
C LYS A 97 1.37 -2.23 -11.29
N LEU A 98 0.74 -1.11 -10.92
CA LEU A 98 -0.69 -1.02 -10.70
C LEU A 98 -1.47 -0.52 -11.93
N ASN A 99 -0.90 -0.62 -13.13
CA ASN A 99 -1.54 -0.32 -14.42
C ASN A 99 -2.23 1.06 -14.49
N GLY A 100 -1.62 2.08 -13.90
CA GLY A 100 -2.17 3.42 -13.80
C GLY A 100 -2.53 4.04 -15.16
N ARG A 101 -3.73 4.60 -15.25
CA ARG A 101 -4.21 5.36 -16.41
C ARG A 101 -4.91 6.63 -15.98
N ARG A 102 -4.74 7.70 -16.77
CA ARG A 102 -5.38 8.99 -16.48
C ARG A 102 -6.61 9.21 -17.35
N TYR A 103 -7.60 9.87 -16.76
CA TYR A 103 -8.89 10.13 -17.36
C TYR A 103 -9.33 11.56 -17.09
N ALA A 104 -10.13 12.11 -18.00
CA ALA A 104 -10.80 13.40 -17.85
C ALA A 104 -12.30 13.23 -18.05
N GLY A 105 -13.09 14.02 -17.34
CA GLY A 105 -14.55 13.96 -17.44
C GLY A 105 -15.26 14.92 -16.49
N ASP A 106 -16.50 14.57 -16.14
CA ASP A 106 -17.30 15.34 -15.21
C ASP A 106 -16.86 15.05 -13.76
N ARG A 107 -15.93 15.88 -13.26
CA ARG A 107 -15.36 15.76 -11.91
C ARG A 107 -16.45 15.71 -10.81
N LYS A 108 -17.46 16.60 -10.89
CA LYS A 108 -18.50 16.65 -9.87
C LYS A 108 -19.29 15.36 -9.82
N ARG A 109 -19.74 14.91 -10.99
CA ARG A 109 -20.45 13.63 -11.12
C ARG A 109 -19.62 12.46 -10.63
N PHE A 110 -18.32 12.45 -10.93
CA PHE A 110 -17.43 11.36 -10.51
C PHE A 110 -17.26 11.32 -8.98
N LEU A 111 -17.11 12.48 -8.34
CA LEU A 111 -17.03 12.59 -6.87
C LEU A 111 -18.33 12.17 -6.15
N ASP A 112 -19.47 12.30 -6.81
CA ASP A 112 -20.78 11.91 -6.28
C ASP A 112 -21.09 10.41 -6.45
N LEU A 113 -20.21 9.63 -7.14
CA LEU A 113 -20.41 8.19 -7.33
C LEU A 113 -20.24 7.41 -6.02
N ASP A 114 -21.13 6.45 -5.82
CA ASP A 114 -20.88 5.37 -4.86
C ASP A 114 -19.92 4.34 -5.50
N LEU A 115 -18.68 4.33 -5.03
CA LEU A 115 -17.65 3.43 -5.54
C LEU A 115 -17.77 2.00 -5.00
N LYS A 116 -18.51 1.77 -3.92
CA LYS A 116 -18.59 0.46 -3.25
C LYS A 116 -19.17 -0.63 -4.18
N PRO A 117 -20.31 -0.42 -4.87
CA PRO A 117 -20.85 -1.41 -5.80
C PRO A 117 -19.95 -1.65 -7.02
N LEU A 118 -19.08 -0.68 -7.35
CA LEU A 118 -18.15 -0.76 -8.47
C LEU A 118 -16.82 -1.46 -8.09
N GLY A 119 -16.66 -1.90 -6.85
CA GLY A 119 -15.42 -2.48 -6.36
C GLY A 119 -14.24 -1.51 -6.43
N ALA A 120 -14.52 -0.21 -6.30
CA ALA A 120 -13.54 0.85 -6.39
C ALA A 120 -13.41 1.62 -5.06
N TYR A 121 -12.27 2.27 -4.86
CA TYR A 121 -11.88 2.92 -3.61
C TYR A 121 -11.21 4.25 -3.91
N TRP A 122 -11.57 5.28 -3.19
CA TRP A 122 -10.83 6.54 -3.21
C TRP A 122 -9.45 6.36 -2.59
N GLY A 123 -8.43 6.89 -3.25
CA GLY A 123 -7.05 7.02 -2.75
C GLY A 123 -6.64 8.49 -2.66
N GLY A 124 -5.37 8.74 -2.44
CA GLY A 124 -4.75 10.05 -2.47
C GLY A 124 -5.52 11.13 -1.70
N GLU A 125 -5.66 12.30 -2.32
CA GLU A 125 -6.25 13.49 -1.71
C GLU A 125 -7.72 13.30 -1.33
N VAL A 126 -8.54 12.64 -2.17
CA VAL A 126 -9.97 12.44 -1.86
C VAL A 126 -10.15 11.54 -0.64
N ALA A 127 -9.37 10.48 -0.54
CA ALA A 127 -9.43 9.63 0.65
C ALA A 127 -8.94 10.37 1.89
N ALA A 128 -7.87 11.16 1.77
CA ALA A 128 -7.32 11.95 2.87
C ALA A 128 -8.32 13.02 3.35
N GLU A 129 -8.99 13.72 2.43
CA GLU A 129 -10.07 14.66 2.76
C GLU A 129 -11.18 13.96 3.57
N ARG A 130 -11.63 12.79 3.12
CA ARG A 130 -12.71 12.04 3.77
C ARG A 130 -12.31 11.42 5.11
N LEU A 131 -11.04 11.14 5.32
CA LEU A 131 -10.50 10.60 6.57
C LEU A 131 -10.22 11.70 7.61
N THR A 132 -9.64 12.82 7.19
CA THR A 132 -9.14 13.85 8.11
C THR A 132 -10.01 15.10 8.18
N GLY A 133 -10.77 15.39 7.12
CA GLY A 133 -11.53 16.64 6.99
C GLY A 133 -10.67 17.89 6.78
N TYR A 134 -9.36 17.75 6.64
CA TYR A 134 -8.41 18.87 6.59
C TYR A 134 -8.13 19.36 5.15
N LEU A 135 -7.86 18.43 4.22
CA LEU A 135 -7.51 18.71 2.84
C LEU A 135 -8.77 18.94 2.00
N LYS A 136 -8.70 19.83 1.01
CA LYS A 136 -9.65 19.87 -0.10
C LYS A 136 -8.98 19.26 -1.33
N ALA A 137 -9.51 18.14 -1.81
CA ALA A 137 -8.91 17.37 -2.88
C ALA A 137 -8.88 18.15 -4.22
N GLU A 138 -7.73 18.17 -4.87
CA GLU A 138 -7.52 18.72 -6.23
C GLU A 138 -7.32 17.60 -7.24
N ASP A 139 -6.50 16.60 -6.92
CA ASP A 139 -6.29 15.41 -7.74
C ASP A 139 -7.20 14.25 -7.32
N LEU A 140 -7.74 13.53 -8.30
CA LEU A 140 -8.56 12.36 -8.05
C LEU A 140 -7.74 11.09 -8.28
N LEU A 141 -7.65 10.26 -7.26
CA LEU A 141 -7.05 8.93 -7.33
C LEU A 141 -8.07 7.88 -6.93
N VAL A 142 -8.23 6.86 -7.78
CA VAL A 142 -9.12 5.72 -7.52
C VAL A 142 -8.36 4.42 -7.69
N TYR A 143 -8.54 3.51 -6.76
CA TYR A 143 -8.13 2.12 -6.88
C TYR A 143 -9.34 1.26 -7.23
N THR A 144 -9.21 0.32 -8.17
CA THR A 144 -10.31 -0.57 -8.53
C THR A 144 -9.91 -2.04 -8.55
N ARG A 145 -10.81 -2.89 -8.06
CA ARG A 145 -10.77 -4.36 -8.25
C ARG A 145 -11.72 -4.79 -9.36
N GLY A 146 -12.64 -3.91 -9.73
CA GLY A 146 -13.66 -4.17 -10.71
C GLY A 146 -13.26 -3.79 -12.13
N GLU A 147 -14.23 -3.88 -13.02
CA GLU A 147 -14.10 -3.44 -14.40
C GLU A 147 -14.05 -1.91 -14.48
N VAL A 148 -12.92 -1.36 -14.92
CA VAL A 148 -12.75 0.10 -15.12
C VAL A 148 -13.84 0.67 -16.04
N LYS A 149 -14.33 -0.12 -17.01
CA LYS A 149 -15.35 0.29 -17.97
C LYS A 149 -16.62 0.81 -17.30
N GLU A 150 -17.15 0.10 -16.28
CA GLU A 150 -18.36 0.49 -15.58
C GLU A 150 -18.16 1.82 -14.81
N LEU A 151 -17.02 1.94 -14.13
CA LEU A 151 -16.61 3.17 -13.44
C LEU A 151 -16.57 4.37 -14.40
N LEU A 152 -15.98 4.18 -15.61
CA LEU A 152 -15.86 5.24 -16.60
C LEU A 152 -17.21 5.66 -17.21
N ILE A 153 -18.10 4.70 -17.46
CA ILE A 153 -19.44 4.97 -18.00
C ILE A 153 -20.24 5.80 -16.98
N GLN A 154 -20.31 5.35 -15.74
CA GLN A 154 -21.06 6.03 -14.69
C GLN A 154 -20.49 7.42 -14.39
N GLY A 155 -19.17 7.55 -14.36
CA GLY A 155 -18.45 8.80 -14.14
C GLY A 155 -18.38 9.72 -15.36
N ARG A 156 -18.83 9.27 -16.55
CA ARG A 156 -18.66 9.98 -17.83
C ARG A 156 -17.21 10.38 -18.11
N MET A 157 -16.30 9.45 -17.83
CA MET A 157 -14.85 9.65 -17.96
C MET A 157 -14.36 9.13 -19.31
N ARG A 158 -13.36 9.78 -19.88
CA ARG A 158 -12.66 9.36 -21.09
C ARG A 158 -11.15 9.31 -20.85
N LEU A 159 -10.46 8.40 -21.52
CA LEU A 159 -8.99 8.31 -21.43
C LEU A 159 -8.36 9.64 -21.90
N ALA A 160 -7.49 10.22 -21.09
CA ALA A 160 -6.79 11.47 -21.37
C ALA A 160 -5.49 11.49 -20.58
N ALA A 161 -4.36 11.62 -21.27
CA ALA A 161 -3.04 11.62 -20.64
C ALA A 161 -2.84 12.80 -19.66
N ASP A 162 -3.52 13.91 -19.90
CA ASP A 162 -3.55 15.14 -19.11
C ASP A 162 -4.76 15.22 -18.16
N GLY A 163 -5.51 14.11 -18.00
CA GLY A 163 -6.67 14.05 -17.12
C GLY A 163 -6.29 14.24 -15.64
N ASP A 164 -7.23 14.78 -14.88
CA ASP A 164 -7.11 15.03 -13.43
C ASP A 164 -7.42 13.80 -12.55
N THR A 165 -7.91 12.74 -13.16
CA THR A 165 -8.31 11.51 -12.46
C THR A 165 -7.38 10.36 -12.85
N GLU A 166 -6.71 9.77 -11.88
CA GLU A 166 -5.90 8.56 -12.07
C GLU A 166 -6.63 7.34 -11.52
N VAL A 167 -6.63 6.24 -12.28
CA VAL A 167 -7.21 4.96 -11.86
C VAL A 167 -6.11 3.91 -11.86
N LEU A 168 -5.96 3.21 -10.73
CA LEU A 168 -4.98 2.16 -10.48
C LEU A 168 -5.66 0.85 -10.13
N ASP A 169 -4.98 -0.28 -10.35
CA ASP A 169 -5.43 -1.57 -9.84
C ASP A 169 -5.26 -1.62 -8.31
N ALA A 170 -6.32 -2.03 -7.60
CA ALA A 170 -6.23 -2.32 -6.18
C ALA A 170 -5.49 -3.65 -5.95
N PHE A 171 -4.44 -3.62 -5.14
CA PHE A 171 -3.53 -4.75 -4.95
C PHE A 171 -3.70 -5.48 -3.60
N TRP A 172 -4.50 -4.95 -2.68
CA TRP A 172 -4.70 -5.51 -1.34
C TRP A 172 -5.97 -6.34 -1.25
N ASN A 173 -6.05 -7.25 -0.29
CA ASN A 173 -7.25 -8.02 0.00
C ASN A 173 -8.31 -7.14 0.68
N PRO A 174 -9.62 -7.27 0.36
CA PRO A 174 -10.71 -6.57 1.06
C PRO A 174 -10.71 -6.73 2.59
N GLU A 175 -10.17 -7.82 3.10
CA GLU A 175 -10.00 -8.03 4.55
C GLU A 175 -9.07 -7.01 5.24
N LEU A 176 -8.31 -6.24 4.45
CA LEU A 176 -7.46 -5.15 4.90
C LEU A 176 -8.14 -3.78 4.79
N ASP A 177 -9.40 -3.72 4.34
CA ASP A 177 -10.16 -2.49 4.28
C ASP A 177 -10.39 -1.97 5.71
N HIS A 178 -10.06 -0.70 5.92
CA HIS A 178 -10.07 -0.10 7.26
C HIS A 178 -11.47 0.38 7.67
N THR A 179 -12.33 0.68 6.70
CA THR A 179 -13.65 1.27 6.92
C THR A 179 -14.70 0.62 6.02
N GLU A 180 -15.98 0.76 6.42
CA GLU A 180 -17.14 0.44 5.57
C GLU A 180 -17.26 1.36 4.34
N LYS A 181 -16.60 2.51 4.36
CA LYS A 181 -16.54 3.46 3.25
C LYS A 181 -15.58 2.95 2.17
N PRO A 182 -15.82 3.26 0.88
CA PRO A 182 -14.93 2.88 -0.21
C PRO A 182 -13.66 3.76 -0.23
N LEU A 183 -12.81 3.62 0.78
CA LEU A 183 -11.54 4.32 0.92
C LEU A 183 -10.40 3.31 0.93
N ALA A 184 -9.30 3.63 0.28
CA ALA A 184 -8.07 2.86 0.39
C ALA A 184 -7.56 2.82 1.84
N PRO A 185 -6.84 1.78 2.27
CA PRO A 185 -6.27 1.70 3.61
C PRO A 185 -5.42 2.94 3.95
N PRO A 186 -5.49 3.45 5.19
CA PRO A 186 -4.78 4.69 5.58
C PRO A 186 -3.28 4.70 5.27
N LEU A 187 -2.61 3.56 5.39
CA LEU A 187 -1.19 3.43 5.01
C LEU A 187 -0.96 3.75 3.53
N LEU A 188 -1.85 3.29 2.65
CA LEU A 188 -1.73 3.55 1.21
C LEU A 188 -2.01 5.02 0.90
N VAL A 189 -3.06 5.59 1.52
CA VAL A 189 -3.38 7.03 1.40
C VAL A 189 -2.21 7.88 1.87
N TYR A 190 -1.60 7.52 3.00
CA TYR A 190 -0.40 8.18 3.51
C TYR A 190 0.75 8.16 2.49
N ALA A 191 1.03 6.99 1.91
CA ALA A 191 2.08 6.86 0.90
C ALA A 191 1.78 7.65 -0.38
N ASP A 192 0.51 7.71 -0.82
CA ASP A 192 0.08 8.51 -1.96
C ASP A 192 0.33 10.00 -1.73
N LEU A 193 0.03 10.52 -0.53
CA LEU A 193 0.28 11.91 -0.18
C LEU A 193 1.79 12.21 -0.11
N MET A 194 2.55 11.34 0.58
CA MET A 194 4.00 11.54 0.77
C MET A 194 4.77 11.60 -0.55
N MET A 195 4.36 10.82 -1.55
CA MET A 195 5.03 10.79 -2.85
C MET A 195 4.84 12.06 -3.69
N THR A 196 3.83 12.87 -3.41
CA THR A 196 3.57 14.10 -4.18
C THR A 196 4.63 15.18 -3.93
N GLY A 197 5.21 15.22 -2.72
CA GLY A 197 6.12 16.28 -2.28
C GLY A 197 5.45 17.65 -2.09
N ASP A 198 4.13 17.74 -2.27
CA ASP A 198 3.36 18.96 -2.07
C ASP A 198 3.20 19.26 -0.58
N THR A 199 3.44 20.51 -0.16
CA THR A 199 3.41 20.92 1.25
C THR A 199 2.06 20.63 1.92
N ARG A 200 0.95 20.92 1.23
CA ARG A 200 -0.41 20.71 1.73
C ARG A 200 -0.70 19.22 1.94
N ASN A 201 -0.22 18.38 1.02
CA ASN A 201 -0.33 16.93 1.12
C ASN A 201 0.54 16.37 2.24
N LEU A 202 1.75 16.90 2.45
CA LEU A 202 2.63 16.49 3.54
C LEU A 202 2.05 16.86 4.92
N GLU A 203 1.43 18.04 5.06
CA GLU A 203 0.72 18.42 6.28
C GLU A 203 -0.45 17.48 6.57
N THR A 204 -1.26 17.16 5.56
CA THR A 204 -2.37 16.22 5.69
C THR A 204 -1.88 14.81 6.01
N ALA A 205 -0.77 14.38 5.40
CA ALA A 205 -0.14 13.09 5.69
C ALA A 205 0.27 12.98 7.16
N LYS A 206 0.80 14.06 7.76
CA LYS A 206 1.12 14.10 9.19
C LYS A 206 -0.11 13.87 10.07
N ILE A 207 -1.22 14.56 9.77
CA ILE A 207 -2.49 14.40 10.51
C ILE A 207 -2.99 12.94 10.38
N LEU A 208 -2.94 12.39 9.17
CA LEU A 208 -3.37 11.01 8.90
C LEU A 208 -2.48 10.00 9.64
N TYR A 209 -1.16 10.23 9.69
CA TYR A 209 -0.23 9.39 10.45
C TYR A 209 -0.58 9.38 11.94
N GLU A 210 -0.76 10.55 12.54
CA GLU A 210 -1.10 10.70 13.96
C GLU A 210 -2.43 10.04 14.32
N GLN A 211 -3.43 10.11 13.44
CA GLN A 211 -4.77 9.57 13.71
C GLN A 211 -4.90 8.06 13.45
N TYR A 212 -4.23 7.51 12.43
CA TYR A 212 -4.49 6.17 11.92
C TYR A 212 -3.29 5.23 11.97
N LEU A 213 -2.06 5.73 11.89
CA LEU A 213 -0.86 4.90 11.78
C LEU A 213 -0.05 4.85 13.08
N GLN A 214 0.09 5.96 13.77
CA GLN A 214 0.80 6.02 15.05
C GLN A 214 0.19 5.10 16.13
N PRO A 215 -1.15 5.02 16.31
CA PRO A 215 -1.73 4.08 17.25
C PRO A 215 -1.38 2.61 16.95
N ALA A 216 -1.30 2.26 15.67
CA ALA A 216 -0.93 0.90 15.24
C ALA A 216 0.56 0.59 15.47
N THR A 217 1.43 1.61 15.48
CA THR A 217 2.87 1.47 15.74
C THR A 217 3.21 1.51 17.23
N ALA A 218 2.42 2.25 18.04
CA ALA A 218 2.65 2.45 19.48
C ALA A 218 2.07 1.33 20.36
N ALA A 219 1.14 0.52 19.86
CA ALA A 219 0.43 -0.52 20.62
C ALA A 219 1.27 -1.79 20.92
N ARG A 220 2.61 -1.65 21.09
CA ARG A 220 3.53 -2.78 21.31
C ARG A 220 4.58 -2.51 22.35
#